data_ed498806e8eaf6dd79ebdde683d60ea9
#
_entry.id   ed498806e8eaf6dd79ebdde683d60ea9
#
_cell.length_a   1.000
_cell.length_b   1.000
_cell.length_c   1.000
_cell.angle_alpha   90.00
_cell.angle_beta   90.00
_cell.angle_gamma   90.00
#
_symmetry.space_group_name_H-M   'P 1'
#
loop_
_entity.id
_entity.type
_entity.pdbx_description
1 polymer ?
#
loop_
_entity_poly.entity_id
_entity_poly.type
_entity_poly.pdbx_seq_one_letter_code
_entity_poly.pdbx_strand_id
1 'polypeptide(L)'
;GDTIALTMPTYPAYKNMLKALDINIVEIETTKETNYQPTAELLENSGKKFDGIIITNPSNPTGAMINEETLQDICNWCDNNNVRLISDEAYHGITYETPAQTALVHSKSALVLNTFSKYFALTGWRLGWLITPENMASRIKSLAENLFVSPPTIAQHVALQSFNHMDVLDGYVEQYRTNRDILRARLPELGFGDMSSAQGAFYFY
;
A
#
# COMPACT_ATOMS: atom_id res chain seq x y z
N GLY A 1 -24.45 -4.47 -4.97
CA GLY A 1 -23.40 -3.46 -4.74
C GLY A 1 -22.07 -3.94 -5.30
N ASP A 2 -21.11 -3.05 -5.37
CA ASP A 2 -19.78 -3.37 -5.88
C ASP A 2 -19.06 -4.36 -4.95
N THR A 3 -18.11 -5.10 -5.50
CA THR A 3 -17.31 -6.09 -4.80
C THR A 3 -15.84 -5.71 -4.89
N ILE A 4 -15.15 -5.65 -3.74
CA ILE A 4 -13.72 -5.33 -3.66
C ILE A 4 -12.94 -6.55 -3.19
N ALA A 5 -11.90 -6.89 -3.93
CA ALA A 5 -10.95 -7.92 -3.51
C ALA A 5 -9.92 -7.34 -2.53
N LEU A 6 -9.60 -8.13 -1.52
CA LEU A 6 -8.50 -7.89 -0.58
C LEU A 6 -7.55 -9.09 -0.61
N THR A 7 -6.26 -8.86 -0.76
CA THR A 7 -5.23 -9.91 -0.66
C THR A 7 -4.89 -10.16 0.80
N MET A 8 -4.91 -11.41 1.22
CA MET A 8 -4.71 -11.80 2.62
C MET A 8 -3.30 -12.39 2.82
N PRO A 9 -2.58 -11.98 3.87
CA PRO A 9 -2.96 -11.04 4.94
C PRO A 9 -3.00 -9.59 4.48
N THR A 10 -3.83 -8.75 5.11
CA THR A 10 -4.01 -7.34 4.73
C THR A 10 -4.20 -6.43 5.94
N TYR A 11 -4.11 -5.13 5.72
CA TYR A 11 -4.42 -4.14 6.76
C TYR A 11 -5.89 -4.22 7.18
N PRO A 12 -6.19 -4.52 8.47
CA PRO A 12 -7.56 -4.82 8.91
C PRO A 12 -8.58 -3.70 8.67
N ALA A 13 -8.12 -2.45 8.58
CA ALA A 13 -9.01 -1.32 8.38
C ALA A 13 -9.73 -1.37 7.02
N TYR A 14 -9.15 -1.95 5.96
CA TYR A 14 -9.85 -2.08 4.68
C TYR A 14 -11.13 -2.89 4.84
N LYS A 15 -11.03 -4.06 5.46
CA LYS A 15 -12.20 -4.92 5.70
C LYS A 15 -13.27 -4.21 6.53
N ASN A 16 -12.86 -3.47 7.56
CA ASN A 16 -13.78 -2.74 8.42
C ASN A 16 -14.46 -1.57 7.69
N MET A 17 -13.71 -0.81 6.89
CA MET A 17 -14.24 0.30 6.12
C MET A 17 -15.19 -0.17 5.02
N LEU A 18 -14.82 -1.21 4.26
CA LEU A 18 -15.67 -1.76 3.21
C LEU A 18 -16.99 -2.28 3.78
N LYS A 19 -16.95 -2.99 4.94
CA LYS A 19 -18.16 -3.43 5.64
C LYS A 19 -19.03 -2.26 6.11
N ALA A 20 -18.42 -1.21 6.63
CA ALA A 20 -19.15 -0.02 7.09
C ALA A 20 -19.84 0.72 5.93
N LEU A 21 -19.34 0.55 4.70
CA LEU A 21 -19.90 1.12 3.47
C LEU A 21 -20.83 0.15 2.72
N ASP A 22 -21.14 -1.01 3.31
CA ASP A 22 -21.97 -2.06 2.71
C ASP A 22 -21.41 -2.55 1.34
N ILE A 23 -20.08 -2.59 1.22
CA ILE A 23 -19.37 -3.08 0.04
C ILE A 23 -19.02 -4.56 0.25
N ASN A 24 -19.32 -5.39 -0.76
CA ASN A 24 -18.97 -6.81 -0.73
C ASN A 24 -17.45 -7.01 -0.76
N ILE A 25 -16.98 -8.02 -0.04
CA ILE A 25 -15.55 -8.33 0.05
C ILE A 25 -15.29 -9.74 -0.48
N VAL A 26 -14.28 -9.84 -1.33
CA VAL A 26 -13.69 -11.11 -1.76
C VAL A 26 -12.27 -11.17 -1.21
N GLU A 27 -11.99 -12.21 -0.43
CA GLU A 27 -10.64 -12.45 0.10
C GLU A 27 -9.86 -13.36 -0.86
N ILE A 28 -8.64 -12.96 -1.21
CA ILE A 28 -7.71 -13.72 -2.06
C ILE A 28 -6.51 -14.05 -1.19
N GLU A 29 -6.37 -15.32 -0.85
CA GLU A 29 -5.26 -15.80 -0.03
C GLU A 29 -3.94 -15.69 -0.80
N THR A 30 -2.93 -15.15 -0.15
CA THR A 30 -1.55 -15.16 -0.61
C THR A 30 -0.70 -15.98 0.36
N THR A 31 0.39 -16.53 -0.14
CA THR A 31 1.20 -17.45 0.63
C THR A 31 2.68 -17.01 0.62
N LYS A 32 3.50 -17.73 1.32
CA LYS A 32 4.95 -17.50 1.34
C LYS A 32 5.58 -17.67 -0.05
N GLU A 33 5.05 -18.57 -0.87
CA GLU A 33 5.51 -18.80 -2.25
C GLU A 33 5.36 -17.57 -3.13
N THR A 34 4.34 -16.76 -2.87
CA THR A 34 4.13 -15.46 -3.53
C THR A 34 4.68 -14.28 -2.72
N ASN A 35 5.51 -14.55 -1.71
CA ASN A 35 6.01 -13.53 -0.78
C ASN A 35 4.86 -12.71 -0.13
N TYR A 36 3.72 -13.38 0.14
CA TYR A 36 2.51 -12.77 0.67
C TYR A 36 2.00 -11.58 -0.16
N GLN A 37 2.25 -11.60 -1.47
CA GLN A 37 1.80 -10.58 -2.40
C GLN A 37 0.95 -11.19 -3.52
N PRO A 38 0.02 -10.44 -4.13
CA PRO A 38 -0.74 -10.92 -5.28
C PRO A 38 0.17 -11.07 -6.52
N THR A 39 -0.27 -11.94 -7.41
CA THR A 39 0.22 -12.01 -8.80
C THR A 39 -0.97 -12.02 -9.76
N ALA A 40 -0.77 -11.62 -11.01
CA ALA A 40 -1.83 -11.69 -12.01
C ALA A 40 -2.36 -13.12 -12.19
N GLU A 41 -1.48 -14.11 -12.14
CA GLU A 41 -1.87 -15.53 -12.19
C GLU A 41 -2.75 -15.93 -11.00
N LEU A 42 -2.42 -15.48 -9.79
CA LEU A 42 -3.25 -15.75 -8.60
C LEU A 42 -4.64 -15.12 -8.73
N LEU A 43 -4.72 -13.90 -9.28
CA LEU A 43 -5.99 -13.22 -9.52
C LEU A 43 -6.84 -13.96 -10.52
N GLU A 44 -6.28 -14.37 -11.66
CA GLU A 44 -6.95 -15.15 -12.72
C GLU A 44 -7.43 -16.49 -12.19
N ASN A 45 -6.54 -17.25 -11.54
CA ASN A 45 -6.83 -18.59 -11.03
C ASN A 45 -7.81 -18.60 -9.85
N SER A 46 -8.03 -17.46 -9.21
CA SER A 46 -9.02 -17.36 -8.12
C SER A 46 -10.44 -17.69 -8.58
N GLY A 47 -10.76 -17.50 -9.85
CA GLY A 47 -12.09 -17.67 -10.42
C GLY A 47 -13.15 -16.72 -9.82
N LYS A 48 -12.72 -15.76 -8.97
CA LYS A 48 -13.60 -14.83 -8.26
C LYS A 48 -13.84 -13.59 -9.12
N LYS A 49 -15.05 -13.05 -9.03
CA LYS A 49 -15.42 -11.79 -9.72
C LYS A 49 -15.45 -10.66 -8.70
N PHE A 50 -14.84 -9.54 -9.06
CA PHE A 50 -14.82 -8.31 -8.25
C PHE A 50 -14.63 -7.09 -9.17
N ASP A 51 -15.09 -5.94 -8.71
CA ASP A 51 -15.08 -4.69 -9.47
C ASP A 51 -13.80 -3.87 -9.20
N GLY A 52 -13.15 -4.14 -8.08
CA GLY A 52 -11.88 -3.51 -7.73
C GLY A 52 -11.06 -4.38 -6.79
N ILE A 53 -9.79 -4.04 -6.66
CA ILE A 53 -8.84 -4.70 -5.76
C ILE A 53 -8.01 -3.65 -5.02
N ILE A 54 -7.77 -3.87 -3.73
CA ILE A 54 -6.82 -3.08 -2.94
C ILE A 54 -5.56 -3.91 -2.74
N ILE A 55 -4.42 -3.37 -3.15
CA ILE A 55 -3.09 -3.91 -2.86
C ILE A 55 -2.32 -2.91 -2.01
N THR A 56 -1.40 -3.39 -1.18
CA THR A 56 -0.51 -2.53 -0.38
C THR A 56 0.94 -2.88 -0.70
N ASN A 57 1.71 -1.89 -1.17
CA ASN A 57 3.10 -2.09 -1.58
C ASN A 57 3.98 -0.91 -1.13
N PRO A 58 4.90 -1.10 -0.18
CA PRO A 58 5.16 -2.28 0.67
C PRO A 58 3.99 -2.67 1.57
N SER A 59 3.86 -3.97 1.84
CA SER A 59 2.69 -4.56 2.49
C SER A 59 2.63 -4.30 4.00
N ASN A 60 1.44 -4.09 4.49
CA ASN A 60 1.06 -4.21 5.88
C ASN A 60 0.10 -5.42 6.03
N PRO A 61 0.46 -6.51 6.74
CA PRO A 61 1.45 -6.56 7.83
C PRO A 61 2.80 -7.19 7.45
N THR A 62 3.04 -7.59 6.21
CA THR A 62 4.15 -8.51 5.91
C THR A 62 5.50 -7.83 5.64
N GLY A 63 5.50 -6.52 5.34
CA GLY A 63 6.71 -5.83 4.90
C GLY A 63 7.25 -6.30 3.55
N ALA A 64 6.56 -7.22 2.88
CA ALA A 64 6.93 -7.70 1.57
C ALA A 64 6.67 -6.65 0.49
N MET A 65 7.39 -6.72 -0.61
CA MET A 65 7.23 -5.83 -1.76
C MET A 65 6.88 -6.61 -3.02
N ILE A 66 6.05 -5.99 -3.86
CA ILE A 66 5.79 -6.44 -5.23
C ILE A 66 6.93 -5.91 -6.09
N ASN A 67 7.60 -6.77 -6.86
CA ASN A 67 8.60 -6.33 -7.82
C ASN A 67 7.94 -5.67 -9.04
N GLU A 68 8.75 -4.96 -9.85
CA GLU A 68 8.25 -4.16 -10.95
C GLU A 68 7.50 -4.98 -12.00
N GLU A 69 8.01 -6.14 -12.40
CA GLU A 69 7.40 -7.03 -13.39
C GLU A 69 6.03 -7.55 -12.90
N THR A 70 5.98 -8.04 -11.67
CA THR A 70 4.72 -8.50 -11.06
C THR A 70 3.70 -7.36 -10.93
N LEU A 71 4.14 -6.15 -10.57
CA LEU A 71 3.25 -4.99 -10.48
C LEU A 71 2.69 -4.61 -11.85
N GLN A 72 3.53 -4.63 -12.89
CA GLN A 72 3.11 -4.39 -14.27
C GLN A 72 2.07 -5.43 -14.71
N ASP A 73 2.29 -6.71 -14.42
CA ASP A 73 1.35 -7.78 -14.76
C ASP A 73 0.01 -7.62 -14.04
N ILE A 74 0.02 -7.25 -12.76
CA ILE A 74 -1.21 -6.95 -12.00
C ILE A 74 -1.95 -5.77 -12.63
N CYS A 75 -1.25 -4.68 -12.95
CA CYS A 75 -1.84 -3.51 -13.60
C CYS A 75 -2.49 -3.88 -14.94
N ASN A 76 -1.77 -4.62 -15.79
CA ASN A 76 -2.27 -5.09 -17.07
C ASN A 76 -3.50 -6.00 -16.91
N TRP A 77 -3.45 -6.93 -15.95
CA TRP A 77 -4.58 -7.81 -15.66
C TRP A 77 -5.81 -7.01 -15.24
N CYS A 78 -5.64 -6.06 -14.33
CA CYS A 78 -6.73 -5.20 -13.86
C CYS A 78 -7.34 -4.38 -15.02
N ASP A 79 -6.51 -3.76 -15.84
CA ASP A 79 -6.97 -2.95 -16.97
C ASP A 79 -7.71 -3.81 -18.03
N ASN A 80 -7.22 -5.01 -18.33
CA ASN A 80 -7.81 -5.93 -19.28
C ASN A 80 -9.15 -6.53 -18.80
N ASN A 81 -9.32 -6.70 -17.49
CA ASN A 81 -10.51 -7.26 -16.88
C ASN A 81 -11.51 -6.20 -16.36
N ASN A 82 -11.25 -4.90 -16.60
CA ASN A 82 -12.03 -3.78 -16.07
C ASN A 82 -12.15 -3.79 -14.55
N VAL A 83 -11.13 -4.27 -13.85
CA VAL A 83 -11.02 -4.24 -12.39
C VAL A 83 -10.29 -2.97 -11.96
N ARG A 84 -10.86 -2.21 -11.03
CA ARG A 84 -10.24 -1.00 -10.53
C ARG A 84 -9.11 -1.34 -9.56
N LEU A 85 -7.87 -1.03 -9.94
CA LEU A 85 -6.74 -1.14 -9.02
C LEU A 85 -6.71 0.06 -8.05
N ILE A 86 -6.63 -0.23 -6.75
CA ILE A 86 -6.35 0.74 -5.69
C ILE A 86 -5.01 0.32 -5.09
N SER A 87 -3.96 1.08 -5.35
CA SER A 87 -2.62 0.85 -4.84
C SER A 87 -2.39 1.72 -3.60
N ASP A 88 -2.31 1.08 -2.44
CA ASP A 88 -1.88 1.73 -1.21
C ASP A 88 -0.36 1.74 -1.13
N GLU A 89 0.23 2.91 -1.37
CA GLU A 89 1.66 3.15 -1.40
C GLU A 89 2.14 3.92 -0.15
N ALA A 90 1.40 3.79 0.94
CA ALA A 90 1.65 4.53 2.18
C ALA A 90 3.07 4.35 2.74
N TYR A 91 3.74 3.24 2.42
CA TYR A 91 5.10 2.93 2.88
C TYR A 91 6.18 3.23 1.86
N HIS A 92 5.88 3.87 0.72
CA HIS A 92 6.90 4.37 -0.20
C HIS A 92 7.89 5.28 0.54
N GLY A 93 9.19 5.12 0.23
CA GLY A 93 10.28 5.74 0.96
C GLY A 93 10.82 4.89 2.13
N ILE A 94 10.03 3.98 2.70
CA ILE A 94 10.51 3.02 3.71
C ILE A 94 10.77 1.70 3.02
N THR A 95 11.91 1.62 2.34
CA THR A 95 12.37 0.43 1.61
C THR A 95 13.86 0.24 1.88
N TYR A 96 14.36 -0.98 1.76
CA TYR A 96 15.69 -1.27 2.28
C TYR A 96 16.71 -1.59 1.18
N GLU A 97 16.41 -2.51 0.27
CA GLU A 97 17.35 -2.91 -0.79
C GLU A 97 17.07 -2.18 -2.11
N THR A 98 15.80 -2.11 -2.49
CA THR A 98 15.33 -1.49 -3.73
C THR A 98 14.16 -0.55 -3.45
N PRO A 99 13.99 0.55 -4.21
CA PRO A 99 12.82 1.40 -4.08
C PRO A 99 11.55 0.66 -4.51
N ALA A 100 10.43 0.94 -3.85
CA ALA A 100 9.13 0.46 -4.27
C ALA A 100 8.70 1.15 -5.58
N GLN A 101 8.10 0.39 -6.48
CA GLN A 101 7.54 0.92 -7.72
C GLN A 101 6.09 1.36 -7.53
N THR A 102 5.72 2.45 -8.18
CA THR A 102 4.34 2.95 -8.15
C THR A 102 3.51 2.35 -9.29
N ALA A 103 2.25 2.02 -9.00
CA ALA A 103 1.32 1.56 -10.02
C ALA A 103 1.05 2.59 -11.13
N LEU A 104 1.31 3.87 -10.91
CA LEU A 104 1.12 4.94 -11.89
C LEU A 104 1.98 4.79 -13.14
N VAL A 105 3.13 4.12 -13.05
CA VAL A 105 4.00 3.87 -14.20
C VAL A 105 3.36 2.88 -15.16
N HIS A 106 2.56 1.95 -14.64
CA HIS A 106 2.03 0.82 -15.41
C HIS A 106 0.54 0.92 -15.72
N SER A 107 -0.26 1.70 -14.97
CA SER A 107 -1.69 1.87 -15.20
C SER A 107 -2.13 3.32 -15.03
N LYS A 108 -2.84 3.83 -16.06
CA LYS A 108 -3.48 5.15 -16.03
C LYS A 108 -4.87 5.10 -15.37
N SER A 109 -5.37 3.92 -15.11
CA SER A 109 -6.67 3.68 -14.49
C SER A 109 -6.57 3.48 -12.97
N ALA A 110 -5.38 3.20 -12.44
CA ALA A 110 -5.15 2.97 -11.03
C ALA A 110 -5.42 4.21 -10.17
N LEU A 111 -5.95 3.95 -8.98
CA LEU A 111 -6.00 4.91 -7.88
C LEU A 111 -4.78 4.65 -6.99
N VAL A 112 -3.98 5.68 -6.76
CA VAL A 112 -2.79 5.55 -5.89
C VAL A 112 -2.93 6.45 -4.69
N LEU A 113 -2.88 5.88 -3.51
CA LEU A 113 -2.92 6.62 -2.26
C LEU A 113 -1.57 6.58 -1.55
N ASN A 114 -1.23 7.69 -0.90
CA ASN A 114 -0.05 7.82 -0.09
C ASN A 114 -0.30 8.77 1.09
N THR A 115 0.62 8.83 2.04
CA THR A 115 0.42 9.56 3.29
C THR A 115 1.71 10.18 3.80
N PHE A 116 1.59 11.30 4.49
CA PHE A 116 2.67 11.88 5.29
C PHE A 116 2.89 11.16 6.64
N SER A 117 2.03 10.19 6.96
CA SER A 117 2.08 9.50 8.28
C SER A 117 3.26 8.55 8.45
N LYS A 118 3.88 8.04 7.37
CA LYS A 118 4.87 6.96 7.44
C LYS A 118 6.28 7.49 7.19
N TYR A 119 6.74 7.55 5.96
CA TYR A 119 8.08 8.04 5.64
C TYR A 119 8.34 9.44 6.21
N PHE A 120 7.39 10.36 6.08
CA PHE A 120 7.52 11.73 6.57
C PHE A 120 7.34 11.89 8.09
N ALA A 121 7.11 10.82 8.85
CA ALA A 121 6.94 10.81 10.30
C ALA A 121 5.85 11.77 10.85
N LEU A 122 4.86 12.14 10.02
CA LEU A 122 3.82 13.11 10.34
C LEU A 122 2.47 12.44 10.69
N THR A 123 2.47 11.33 11.43
CA THR A 123 1.29 10.50 11.70
C THR A 123 0.14 11.28 12.33
N GLY A 124 0.40 12.15 13.30
CA GLY A 124 -0.61 12.95 14.00
C GLY A 124 -1.21 14.10 13.18
N TRP A 125 -0.58 14.48 12.08
CA TRP A 125 -0.99 15.61 11.25
C TRP A 125 -2.12 15.28 10.27
N ARG A 126 -2.47 14.01 10.12
CA ARG A 126 -3.62 13.53 9.35
C ARG A 126 -3.64 14.04 7.90
N LEU A 127 -2.53 13.94 7.19
CA LEU A 127 -2.37 14.41 5.82
C LEU A 127 -1.91 13.26 4.90
N GLY A 128 -2.43 13.25 3.68
CA GLY A 128 -2.07 12.34 2.61
C GLY A 128 -2.56 12.86 1.27
N TRP A 129 -2.35 12.09 0.22
CA TRP A 129 -2.83 12.43 -1.12
C TRP A 129 -3.34 11.19 -1.85
N LEU A 130 -4.24 11.42 -2.78
CA LEU A 130 -4.77 10.41 -3.68
C LEU A 130 -4.57 10.90 -5.11
N ILE A 131 -3.91 10.08 -5.93
CA ILE A 131 -3.79 10.29 -7.37
C ILE A 131 -4.86 9.46 -8.03
N THR A 132 -5.63 10.10 -8.90
CA THR A 132 -6.81 9.49 -9.52
C THR A 132 -6.77 9.65 -11.03
N PRO A 133 -7.40 8.74 -11.80
CA PRO A 133 -7.67 8.98 -13.20
C PRO A 133 -8.46 10.28 -13.41
N GLU A 134 -8.19 10.98 -14.50
CA GLU A 134 -8.79 12.30 -14.79
C GLU A 134 -10.33 12.25 -14.78
N ASN A 135 -10.91 11.19 -15.34
CA ASN A 135 -12.36 11.01 -15.41
C ASN A 135 -13.03 10.80 -14.04
N MET A 136 -12.27 10.53 -12.97
CA MET A 136 -12.75 10.36 -11.60
C MET A 136 -12.46 11.58 -10.72
N ALA A 137 -11.51 12.43 -11.11
CA ALA A 137 -10.98 13.50 -10.27
C ALA A 137 -12.07 14.43 -9.73
N SER A 138 -13.00 14.88 -10.58
CA SER A 138 -14.08 15.78 -10.18
C SER A 138 -15.02 15.14 -9.14
N ARG A 139 -15.40 13.88 -9.32
CA ARG A 139 -16.28 13.16 -8.38
C ARG A 139 -15.61 12.93 -7.04
N ILE A 140 -14.34 12.52 -7.06
CA ILE A 140 -13.56 12.28 -5.84
C ILE A 140 -13.32 13.59 -5.09
N LYS A 141 -13.01 14.68 -5.82
CA LYS A 141 -12.89 16.01 -5.22
C LYS A 141 -14.17 16.43 -4.51
N SER A 142 -15.32 16.31 -5.17
CA SER A 142 -16.62 16.66 -4.56
C SER A 142 -16.92 15.80 -3.33
N LEU A 143 -16.61 14.49 -3.37
CA LEU A 143 -16.78 13.61 -2.21
C LEU A 143 -15.87 14.05 -1.05
N ALA A 144 -14.60 14.34 -1.31
CA ALA A 144 -13.65 14.78 -0.30
C ALA A 144 -14.07 16.11 0.33
N GLU A 145 -14.53 17.09 -0.46
CA GLU A 145 -15.04 18.38 0.02
C GLU A 145 -16.25 18.22 0.96
N ASN A 146 -17.11 17.24 0.71
CA ASN A 146 -18.29 17.01 1.54
C ASN A 146 -17.97 16.17 2.80
N LEU A 147 -16.99 15.28 2.77
CA LEU A 147 -16.62 14.42 3.90
C LEU A 147 -15.60 15.06 4.83
N PHE A 148 -14.65 15.80 4.29
CA PHE A 148 -13.48 16.29 5.03
C PHE A 148 -13.33 17.81 5.00
N VAL A 149 -14.05 18.51 4.11
CA VAL A 149 -13.93 19.94 3.82
C VAL A 149 -12.56 20.26 3.21
N SER A 150 -11.51 20.28 4.03
CA SER A 150 -10.11 20.42 3.61
C SER A 150 -9.16 19.90 4.68
N PRO A 151 -7.93 19.51 4.32
CA PRO A 151 -6.90 19.23 5.30
C PRO A 151 -6.57 20.48 6.14
N PRO A 152 -6.18 20.32 7.42
CA PRO A 152 -5.78 21.45 8.26
C PRO A 152 -4.63 22.24 7.62
N THR A 153 -4.75 23.56 7.56
CA THR A 153 -3.77 24.45 6.92
C THR A 153 -2.37 24.28 7.52
N ILE A 154 -2.27 24.17 8.84
CA ILE A 154 -0.98 23.96 9.52
C ILE A 154 -0.33 22.63 9.10
N ALA A 155 -1.11 21.56 8.94
CA ALA A 155 -0.59 20.29 8.49
C ALA A 155 0.03 20.37 7.08
N GLN A 156 -0.60 21.14 6.19
CA GLN A 156 -0.08 21.36 4.83
C GLN A 156 1.26 22.12 4.86
N HIS A 157 1.38 23.18 5.71
CA HIS A 157 2.64 23.91 5.85
C HIS A 157 3.75 23.03 6.44
N VAL A 158 3.45 22.21 7.45
CA VAL A 158 4.40 21.27 8.03
C VAL A 158 4.86 20.25 7.01
N ALA A 159 3.94 19.70 6.22
CA ALA A 159 4.25 18.75 5.16
C ALA A 159 5.16 19.36 4.08
N LEU A 160 4.94 20.62 3.68
CA LEU A 160 5.82 21.32 2.75
C LEU A 160 7.25 21.44 3.30
N GLN A 161 7.39 21.72 4.59
CA GLN A 161 8.72 21.81 5.21
C GLN A 161 9.42 20.47 5.32
N SER A 162 8.71 19.35 5.42
CA SER A 162 9.32 18.02 5.53
C SER A 162 10.17 17.66 4.31
N PHE A 163 9.86 18.18 3.12
CA PHE A 163 10.69 17.99 1.91
C PHE A 163 12.08 18.64 1.99
N ASN A 164 12.26 19.60 2.88
CA ASN A 164 13.57 20.23 3.12
C ASN A 164 14.45 19.45 4.10
N HIS A 165 13.94 18.34 4.67
CA HIS A 165 14.59 17.55 5.72
C HIS A 165 14.60 16.06 5.35
N MET A 166 14.75 15.75 4.08
CA MET A 166 14.77 14.35 3.60
C MET A 166 15.92 13.55 4.20
N ASP A 167 17.05 14.17 4.43
CA ASP A 167 18.22 13.59 5.10
C ASP A 167 17.91 13.07 6.51
N VAL A 168 17.11 13.80 7.28
CA VAL A 168 16.63 13.34 8.60
C VAL A 168 15.69 12.16 8.47
N LEU A 169 14.79 12.19 7.49
CA LEU A 169 13.81 11.12 7.23
C LEU A 169 14.52 9.85 6.77
N ASP A 170 15.50 9.96 5.90
CA ASP A 170 16.34 8.84 5.46
C ASP A 170 17.11 8.23 6.63
N GLY A 171 17.54 9.06 7.59
CA GLY A 171 18.13 8.60 8.86
C GLY A 171 17.19 7.71 9.68
N TYR A 172 15.88 7.97 9.68
CA TYR A 172 14.89 7.08 10.30
C TYR A 172 14.76 5.76 9.54
N VAL A 173 14.78 5.80 8.21
CA VAL A 173 14.75 4.57 7.40
C VAL A 173 15.97 3.69 7.68
N GLU A 174 17.15 4.29 7.81
CA GLU A 174 18.37 3.57 8.18
C GLU A 174 18.30 2.95 9.58
N GLN A 175 17.66 3.63 10.53
CA GLN A 175 17.39 3.05 11.85
C GLN A 175 16.43 1.84 11.74
N TYR A 176 15.39 1.92 10.90
CA TYR A 176 14.49 0.78 10.65
C TYR A 176 15.25 -0.38 10.00
N ARG A 177 16.14 -0.11 9.04
CA ARG A 177 17.01 -1.11 8.42
C ARG A 177 17.85 -1.83 9.47
N THR A 178 18.53 -1.08 10.32
CA THR A 178 19.34 -1.63 11.42
C THR A 178 18.51 -2.52 12.35
N ASN A 179 17.34 -2.06 12.75
CA ASN A 179 16.44 -2.82 13.63
C ASN A 179 15.95 -4.11 12.95
N ARG A 180 15.58 -4.03 11.67
CA ARG A 180 15.19 -5.19 10.86
C ARG A 180 16.32 -6.22 10.80
N ASP A 181 17.54 -5.79 10.52
CA ASP A 181 18.68 -6.68 10.36
C ASP A 181 19.04 -7.39 11.68
N ILE A 182 18.90 -6.70 12.82
CA ILE A 182 19.00 -7.33 14.15
C ILE A 182 17.93 -8.41 14.32
N LEU A 183 16.67 -8.13 13.98
CA LEU A 183 15.59 -9.10 14.10
C LEU A 183 15.82 -10.31 13.18
N ARG A 184 16.20 -10.07 11.92
CA ARG A 184 16.51 -11.14 10.95
C ARG A 184 17.61 -12.07 11.43
N ALA A 185 18.62 -11.54 12.12
CA ALA A 185 19.71 -12.31 12.67
C ALA A 185 19.30 -13.11 13.92
N ARG A 186 18.49 -12.49 14.80
CA ARG A 186 18.23 -13.04 16.15
C ARG A 186 16.99 -13.92 16.23
N LEU A 187 15.94 -13.65 15.46
CA LEU A 187 14.69 -14.41 15.55
C LEU A 187 14.85 -15.90 15.23
N PRO A 188 15.64 -16.32 14.23
CA PRO A 188 15.88 -17.74 13.98
C PRO A 188 16.51 -18.47 15.18
N GLU A 189 17.42 -17.82 15.90
CA GLU A 189 18.06 -18.37 17.11
C GLU A 189 17.04 -18.64 18.23
N LEU A 190 15.91 -17.94 18.21
CA LEU A 190 14.81 -18.05 19.17
C LEU A 190 13.70 -18.98 18.67
N GLY A 191 13.87 -19.66 17.53
CA GLY A 191 12.90 -20.59 16.96
C GLY A 191 11.89 -19.97 16.00
N PHE A 192 12.00 -18.67 15.67
CA PHE A 192 11.18 -17.99 14.67
C PHE A 192 11.86 -18.03 13.29
N GLY A 193 11.86 -19.17 12.65
CA GLY A 193 12.58 -19.39 11.36
C GLY A 193 11.74 -19.09 10.10
N ASP A 194 10.44 -18.95 10.24
CA ASP A 194 9.52 -18.75 9.13
C ASP A 194 9.02 -17.30 9.11
N MET A 195 9.74 -16.44 8.42
CA MET A 195 9.52 -15.00 8.42
C MET A 195 9.30 -14.47 7.00
N SER A 196 8.54 -13.38 6.87
CA SER A 196 8.40 -12.64 5.61
C SER A 196 9.74 -12.02 5.18
N SER A 197 9.80 -11.58 3.91
CA SER A 197 11.00 -10.97 3.36
C SER A 197 11.37 -9.61 3.99
N ALA A 198 10.41 -8.90 4.59
CA ALA A 198 10.58 -7.60 5.24
C ALA A 198 11.43 -6.61 4.40
N GLN A 199 11.07 -6.45 3.13
CA GLN A 199 11.80 -5.61 2.16
C GLN A 199 11.47 -4.12 2.30
N GLY A 200 10.32 -3.80 2.91
CA GLY A 200 9.87 -2.43 3.14
C GLY A 200 8.96 -2.32 4.35
N ALA A 201 8.39 -1.12 4.55
CA ALA A 201 7.65 -0.76 5.75
C ALA A 201 8.50 -0.95 7.03
N PHE A 202 7.87 -1.15 8.19
CA PHE A 202 8.54 -1.43 9.46
C PHE A 202 7.91 -2.62 10.18
N TYR A 203 7.46 -3.61 9.39
CA TYR A 203 6.84 -4.83 9.89
C TYR A 203 7.77 -6.03 9.72
N PHE A 204 7.62 -6.96 10.64
CA PHE A 204 8.19 -8.29 10.59
C PHE A 204 7.04 -9.28 10.79
N TYR A 205 6.83 -10.21 9.85
CA TYR A 205 5.67 -11.13 9.84
C TYR A 205 6.13 -12.57 9.80
#